data_80e705c1de4b37e0c7cbd77f3c44b6a5
#
_entry.id   80e705c1de4b37e0c7cbd77f3c44b6a5
#
_cell.length_a   1.000
_cell.length_b   1.000
_cell.length_c   1.000
_cell.angle_alpha   90.00
_cell.angle_beta   90.00
_cell.angle_gamma   90.00
#
_symmetry.space_group_name_H-M   'P 1'
#
loop_
_entity.id
_entity.type
_entity.pdbx_description
1 polymer ?
#
loop_
_entity_poly.entity_id
_entity_poly.type
_entity_poly.pdbx_seq_one_letter_code
_entity_poly.pdbx_strand_id
1 'polypeptide(L)'
;MSVNVSMPKLGMTMKTGKLSKWYKNEGDQVEKGEDLFEVETEKITNKVEAAAGGILFQIVVREGEVVQVGTIVGVIAEPGEVPERIEGIQVGEIVEATPAPAAGAQKTEAERPVERGEILATPASKRLAKELGIDLALVKGTGPDGRIREADVTRYHEQAQRKPRITPLAEEIARKAGLDVSAISGTGEGGKITREDVERALEEKKPVAAEEKKPAGTIPMTGMRKAIADNMYASLHNTAQLSLASSVDVTESLRFLALVQEQYKKDESVRLSLNDIVILATSRALKRFPIMNSTQVGSEIILHDSVGMGIAVAIPDGLIVPVLRDADRKGLLQIAREARVLIGKARSNSLGMEDVAGGTFTITNLSASRVDNFTPILRPPETGILGIGRVVKKPVVFEGEIAIRSMMGLSLTFDHRVVDGSAAAEFFDLLSRYLEQPALILA
;
A
#
# COMPACT_ATOMS: atom_id res chain seq x y z
N MET A 1 26.05 31.12 22.31
CA MET A 1 25.33 31.19 21.01
C MET A 1 24.32 30.06 20.93
N SER A 2 23.07 30.37 20.68
CA SER A 2 22.03 29.34 20.49
C SER A 2 22.25 28.53 19.23
N VAL A 3 21.98 27.22 19.28
CA VAL A 3 22.13 26.29 18.15
C VAL A 3 20.76 25.73 17.78
N ASN A 4 20.36 25.96 16.54
CA ASN A 4 19.11 25.40 16.01
C ASN A 4 19.29 23.93 15.67
N VAL A 5 18.40 23.08 16.20
CA VAL A 5 18.32 21.67 15.88
C VAL A 5 17.31 21.49 14.75
N SER A 6 17.75 20.96 13.61
CA SER A 6 16.89 20.77 12.44
C SER A 6 16.64 19.30 12.15
N MET A 7 15.52 18.99 11.49
CA MET A 7 15.19 17.64 11.02
C MET A 7 16.28 17.15 10.05
N PRO A 8 17.05 16.10 10.40
CA PRO A 8 18.14 15.62 9.56
C PRO A 8 17.64 14.83 8.36
N LYS A 9 18.47 14.77 7.30
CA LYS A 9 18.23 13.92 6.14
C LYS A 9 18.82 12.53 6.39
N LEU A 10 18.00 11.58 6.82
CA LEU A 10 18.41 10.22 7.16
C LEU A 10 18.43 9.24 5.98
N GLY A 11 18.08 9.72 4.77
CA GLY A 11 18.11 8.93 3.53
C GLY A 11 18.15 9.81 2.28
N MET A 12 18.72 9.29 1.17
CA MET A 12 18.88 10.08 -0.06
C MET A 12 17.57 10.62 -0.64
N THR A 13 16.47 9.89 -0.48
CA THR A 13 15.13 10.22 -1.00
C THR A 13 14.20 10.85 0.03
N MET A 14 14.67 11.02 1.28
CA MET A 14 13.85 11.56 2.37
C MET A 14 13.52 13.03 2.14
N LYS A 15 12.23 13.37 2.08
CA LYS A 15 11.70 14.73 2.00
C LYS A 15 11.08 15.19 3.31
N THR A 16 10.46 14.27 4.05
CA THR A 16 9.79 14.51 5.33
C THR A 16 10.17 13.45 6.35
N GLY A 17 10.13 13.77 7.65
CA GLY A 17 10.31 12.85 8.77
C GLY A 17 9.27 13.10 9.84
N LYS A 18 8.78 12.03 10.47
CA LYS A 18 7.88 12.10 11.63
C LYS A 18 8.73 12.06 12.90
N LEU A 19 8.55 13.05 13.77
CA LEU A 19 9.18 13.07 15.08
C LEU A 19 8.41 12.10 15.99
N SER A 20 9.02 10.95 16.33
CA SER A 20 8.35 9.89 17.06
C SER A 20 8.35 10.16 18.58
N LYS A 21 9.50 10.59 19.11
CA LYS A 21 9.66 10.81 20.55
C LYS A 21 10.78 11.79 20.85
N TRP A 22 10.61 12.64 21.88
CA TRP A 22 11.67 13.40 22.52
C TRP A 22 12.26 12.65 23.73
N TYR A 23 13.58 12.60 23.84
CA TYR A 23 14.27 12.01 25.00
C TYR A 23 14.59 13.04 26.08
N LYS A 24 14.47 14.34 25.74
CA LYS A 24 14.71 15.48 26.64
C LYS A 24 13.53 16.43 26.60
N ASN A 25 13.28 17.11 27.74
CA ASN A 25 12.23 18.14 27.85
C ASN A 25 12.86 19.55 27.79
N GLU A 26 12.00 20.56 27.52
CA GLU A 26 12.44 21.96 27.63
C GLU A 26 12.98 22.23 29.05
N GLY A 27 14.19 22.79 29.12
CA GLY A 27 14.92 23.04 30.35
C GLY A 27 15.95 21.98 30.73
N ASP A 28 15.97 20.81 30.09
CA ASP A 28 16.94 19.76 30.39
C ASP A 28 18.32 20.11 29.82
N GLN A 29 19.38 19.72 30.57
CA GLN A 29 20.76 19.82 30.11
C GLN A 29 21.05 18.70 29.11
N VAL A 30 21.71 19.05 28.01
CA VAL A 30 22.05 18.16 26.89
C VAL A 30 23.54 18.23 26.63
N GLU A 31 24.20 17.08 26.49
CA GLU A 31 25.58 16.99 26.07
C GLU A 31 25.71 16.76 24.57
N LYS A 32 26.78 17.22 23.96
CA LYS A 32 27.03 16.97 22.55
C LYS A 32 27.18 15.46 22.26
N GLY A 33 26.39 14.93 21.34
CA GLY A 33 26.36 13.49 21.01
C GLY A 33 25.35 12.69 21.82
N GLU A 34 24.58 13.34 22.71
CA GLU A 34 23.51 12.68 23.46
C GLU A 34 22.23 12.55 22.62
N ASP A 35 21.50 11.43 22.77
CA ASP A 35 20.23 11.18 22.09
C ASP A 35 19.19 12.27 22.44
N LEU A 36 18.76 13.06 21.47
CA LEU A 36 17.86 14.19 21.69
C LEU A 36 16.41 13.85 21.36
N PHE A 37 16.18 13.25 20.18
CA PHE A 37 14.86 12.81 19.73
C PHE A 37 14.96 11.66 18.73
N GLU A 38 13.82 11.06 18.43
CA GLU A 38 13.68 9.93 17.52
C GLU A 38 12.86 10.32 16.30
N VAL A 39 13.36 9.99 15.12
CA VAL A 39 12.71 10.25 13.84
C VAL A 39 12.31 8.94 13.19
N GLU A 40 11.02 8.80 12.92
CA GLU A 40 10.44 7.71 12.17
C GLU A 40 10.33 8.12 10.69
N THR A 41 10.89 7.31 9.83
CA THR A 41 10.73 7.42 8.37
C THR A 41 9.95 6.21 7.87
N GLU A 42 9.51 6.20 6.61
CA GLU A 42 8.82 5.05 6.02
C GLU A 42 9.59 3.72 6.13
N LYS A 43 10.90 3.76 6.38
CA LYS A 43 11.77 2.57 6.34
C LYS A 43 12.50 2.27 7.64
N ILE A 44 12.82 3.27 8.44
CA ILE A 44 13.65 3.12 9.64
C ILE A 44 13.28 4.16 10.68
N THR A 45 13.47 3.80 11.94
CA THR A 45 13.43 4.71 13.09
C THR A 45 14.86 4.94 13.57
N ASN A 46 15.31 6.18 13.55
CA ASN A 46 16.67 6.56 13.95
C ASN A 46 16.64 7.60 15.05
N LYS A 47 17.58 7.48 15.98
CA LYS A 47 17.82 8.47 17.00
C LYS A 47 18.70 9.59 16.44
N VAL A 48 18.39 10.81 16.83
CA VAL A 48 19.12 12.01 16.44
C VAL A 48 19.83 12.57 17.66
N GLU A 49 21.13 12.68 17.55
CA GLU A 49 22.03 13.18 18.60
C GLU A 49 22.12 14.70 18.59
N ALA A 50 22.36 15.29 19.74
CA ALA A 50 22.57 16.72 19.88
C ALA A 50 23.88 17.17 19.21
N ALA A 51 23.79 18.16 18.33
CA ALA A 51 24.94 18.72 17.62
C ALA A 51 25.84 19.60 18.53
N ALA A 52 25.30 20.10 19.64
CA ALA A 52 25.99 20.93 20.62
C ALA A 52 25.48 20.63 22.03
N GLY A 53 26.33 20.87 23.05
CA GLY A 53 25.93 20.84 24.44
C GLY A 53 25.29 22.16 24.88
N GLY A 54 24.36 22.11 25.83
CA GLY A 54 23.64 23.27 26.34
C GLY A 54 22.38 22.89 27.10
N ILE A 55 21.41 23.78 27.12
CA ILE A 55 20.06 23.55 27.64
C ILE A 55 19.08 23.52 26.50
N LEU A 56 18.20 22.52 26.42
CA LEU A 56 17.10 22.48 25.42
C LEU A 56 16.11 23.59 25.77
N PHE A 57 16.24 24.72 25.06
CA PHE A 57 15.50 25.95 25.40
C PHE A 57 14.05 25.91 24.92
N GLN A 58 13.84 25.35 23.70
CA GLN A 58 12.51 25.26 23.08
C GLN A 58 12.36 24.04 22.21
N ILE A 59 11.20 23.36 22.33
CA ILE A 59 10.71 22.33 21.40
C ILE A 59 9.72 23.02 20.44
N VAL A 60 10.08 23.11 19.17
CA VAL A 60 9.26 23.76 18.12
C VAL A 60 8.27 22.78 17.50
N VAL A 61 8.69 21.52 17.36
CA VAL A 61 7.88 20.42 16.74
C VAL A 61 7.56 19.39 17.81
N ARG A 62 6.29 19.05 17.97
CA ARG A 62 5.82 18.10 18.99
C ARG A 62 5.95 16.64 18.51
N GLU A 63 5.88 15.72 19.48
CA GLU A 63 5.81 14.28 19.17
C GLU A 63 4.59 13.95 18.30
N GLY A 64 4.81 13.13 17.26
CA GLY A 64 3.80 12.71 16.28
C GLY A 64 3.70 13.61 15.05
N GLU A 65 4.31 14.79 15.03
CA GLU A 65 4.25 15.72 13.90
C GLU A 65 5.21 15.31 12.77
N VAL A 66 4.77 15.53 11.51
CA VAL A 66 5.55 15.26 10.29
C VAL A 66 6.03 16.58 9.73
N VAL A 67 7.36 16.74 9.57
CA VAL A 67 7.97 17.98 9.07
C VAL A 67 8.97 17.69 7.95
N GLN A 68 9.27 18.70 7.15
CA GLN A 68 10.24 18.59 6.06
C GLN A 68 11.68 18.52 6.60
N VAL A 69 12.56 17.87 5.85
CA VAL A 69 14.01 17.86 6.11
C VAL A 69 14.53 19.29 6.12
N GLY A 70 15.33 19.64 7.14
CA GLY A 70 15.84 21.00 7.35
C GLY A 70 14.96 21.92 8.19
N THR A 71 13.72 21.51 8.54
CA THR A 71 12.86 22.28 9.44
C THR A 71 13.46 22.32 10.86
N ILE A 72 13.45 23.48 11.51
CA ILE A 72 13.94 23.62 12.90
C ILE A 72 12.92 22.94 13.83
N VAL A 73 13.39 21.92 14.55
CA VAL A 73 12.57 21.11 15.46
C VAL A 73 12.75 21.52 16.93
N GLY A 74 13.88 22.13 17.26
CA GLY A 74 14.19 22.62 18.62
C GLY A 74 15.36 23.58 18.65
N VAL A 75 15.60 24.20 19.80
CA VAL A 75 16.68 25.17 20.03
C VAL A 75 17.45 24.79 21.28
N ILE A 76 18.76 24.68 21.21
CA ILE A 76 19.69 24.49 22.34
C ILE A 76 20.38 25.82 22.61
N ALA A 77 20.35 26.30 23.86
CA ALA A 77 21.00 27.53 24.29
C ALA A 77 22.15 27.23 25.29
N GLU A 78 23.15 28.08 25.33
CA GLU A 78 24.19 28.03 26.40
C GLU A 78 23.60 28.47 27.73
N PRO A 79 24.10 27.94 28.87
CA PRO A 79 23.61 28.30 30.18
C PRO A 79 23.71 29.83 30.43
N GLY A 80 22.54 30.49 30.63
CA GLY A 80 22.46 31.93 30.88
C GLY A 80 22.06 32.76 29.62
N GLU A 81 21.94 32.18 28.47
CA GLU A 81 21.43 32.81 27.22
C GLU A 81 19.94 32.57 27.10
N VAL A 82 19.15 33.61 26.81
CA VAL A 82 17.70 33.52 26.54
C VAL A 82 17.50 33.87 25.05
N PRO A 83 17.49 32.90 24.14
CA PRO A 83 17.25 33.16 22.73
C PRO A 83 15.82 33.65 22.48
N GLU A 84 15.62 34.35 21.37
CA GLU A 84 14.29 34.72 20.90
C GLU A 84 13.46 33.46 20.59
N ARG A 85 12.26 33.34 21.16
CA ARG A 85 11.38 32.19 20.87
C ARG A 85 10.93 32.22 19.43
N ILE A 86 11.07 31.09 18.75
CA ILE A 86 10.56 30.90 17.40
C ILE A 86 9.04 30.69 17.52
N GLU A 87 8.25 31.69 17.09
CA GLU A 87 6.79 31.58 17.00
C GLU A 87 6.41 30.82 15.73
N GLY A 88 5.70 29.69 15.95
CA GLY A 88 4.85 28.98 14.99
C GLY A 88 5.35 28.80 13.57
N ILE A 89 5.96 27.64 13.26
CA ILE A 89 6.01 27.15 11.89
C ILE A 89 4.59 26.64 11.56
N GLN A 90 3.90 27.29 10.60
CA GLN A 90 2.69 26.71 10.01
C GLN A 90 3.09 25.36 9.40
N VAL A 91 2.52 24.29 9.94
CA VAL A 91 2.58 22.96 9.33
C VAL A 91 1.90 23.10 7.96
N GLY A 92 2.70 23.13 6.90
CA GLY A 92 2.20 23.22 5.53
C GLY A 92 1.26 22.04 5.25
N GLU A 93 0.03 22.35 4.87
CA GLU A 93 -0.88 21.36 4.30
C GLU A 93 -0.16 20.54 3.24
N ILE A 94 -0.30 19.22 3.35
CA ILE A 94 0.17 18.27 2.34
C ILE A 94 -0.63 18.56 1.07
N VAL A 95 -0.03 19.31 0.13
CA VAL A 95 -0.55 19.40 -1.23
C VAL A 95 -0.20 18.08 -1.91
N GLU A 96 -1.17 17.19 -1.98
CA GLU A 96 -1.11 16.04 -2.88
C GLU A 96 -0.85 16.55 -4.31
N ALA A 97 0.30 16.18 -4.84
CA ALA A 97 0.64 16.47 -6.22
C ALA A 97 -0.27 15.62 -7.14
N THR A 98 -1.27 16.26 -7.69
CA THR A 98 -2.09 15.71 -8.77
C THR A 98 -1.22 15.54 -10.02
N PRO A 99 -1.20 14.38 -10.66
CA PRO A 99 -0.51 14.23 -11.96
C PRO A 99 -1.25 15.01 -13.04
N ALA A 100 -0.48 15.69 -13.88
CA ALA A 100 -0.98 16.47 -15.01
C ALA A 100 -1.83 15.61 -15.97
N PRO A 101 -2.94 16.12 -16.50
CA PRO A 101 -3.81 15.35 -17.35
C PRO A 101 -3.28 15.24 -18.79
N ALA A 102 -3.19 14.01 -19.27
CA ALA A 102 -3.10 13.72 -20.70
C ALA A 102 -4.45 14.05 -21.36
N ALA A 103 -4.40 14.79 -22.45
CA ALA A 103 -5.56 15.23 -23.23
C ALA A 103 -6.30 14.04 -23.85
N GLY A 104 -7.61 14.02 -23.66
CA GLY A 104 -8.52 13.09 -24.31
C GLY A 104 -9.95 13.43 -23.97
N ALA A 105 -10.59 14.28 -24.82
CA ALA A 105 -11.93 14.75 -24.65
C ALA A 105 -12.98 13.63 -24.77
N GLN A 106 -13.85 13.51 -23.77
CA GLN A 106 -15.24 13.12 -24.01
C GLN A 106 -16.15 13.89 -23.07
N LYS A 107 -17.05 14.67 -23.68
CA LYS A 107 -18.12 15.42 -23.05
C LYS A 107 -19.10 14.43 -22.40
N THR A 108 -19.28 14.52 -21.10
CA THR A 108 -20.51 14.05 -20.46
C THR A 108 -21.31 15.24 -19.97
N GLU A 109 -22.60 15.16 -20.20
CA GLU A 109 -23.65 16.12 -19.97
C GLU A 109 -23.58 16.76 -18.59
N ALA A 110 -23.65 18.10 -18.60
CA ALA A 110 -23.78 18.90 -17.41
C ALA A 110 -25.13 18.62 -16.71
N GLU A 111 -25.09 18.27 -15.45
CA GLU A 111 -26.24 18.35 -14.56
C GLU A 111 -26.74 19.79 -14.52
N ARG A 112 -28.01 20.00 -14.88
CA ARG A 112 -28.70 21.28 -14.85
C ARG A 112 -28.78 21.79 -13.42
N PRO A 113 -28.56 23.11 -13.21
CA PRO A 113 -28.84 23.74 -11.91
C PRO A 113 -30.33 23.61 -11.61
N VAL A 114 -30.65 23.21 -10.39
CA VAL A 114 -32.01 23.28 -9.84
C VAL A 114 -32.44 24.74 -9.93
N GLU A 115 -33.48 25.00 -10.71
CA GLU A 115 -34.14 26.32 -10.83
C GLU A 115 -34.55 26.77 -9.42
N ARG A 116 -33.89 27.81 -8.91
CA ARG A 116 -34.38 28.58 -7.77
C ARG A 116 -35.68 29.27 -8.21
N GLY A 117 -36.79 28.87 -7.61
CA GLY A 117 -38.09 29.47 -7.85
C GLY A 117 -38.00 31.00 -7.81
N GLU A 118 -38.67 31.61 -8.74
CA GLU A 118 -38.71 33.09 -8.89
C GLU A 118 -39.21 33.71 -7.59
N ILE A 119 -38.34 34.47 -6.89
CA ILE A 119 -38.73 35.15 -5.63
C ILE A 119 -39.70 36.28 -5.99
N LEU A 120 -40.97 36.09 -5.66
CA LEU A 120 -42.02 37.07 -5.87
C LEU A 120 -41.86 38.19 -4.89
N ALA A 121 -41.34 39.34 -5.35
CA ALA A 121 -41.11 40.53 -4.54
C ALA A 121 -41.57 41.80 -5.28
N THR A 122 -42.07 42.77 -4.54
CA THR A 122 -42.48 44.07 -5.12
C THR A 122 -41.26 44.90 -5.54
N PRO A 123 -41.37 45.78 -6.54
CA PRO A 123 -40.25 46.64 -6.93
C PRO A 123 -39.71 47.52 -5.77
N ALA A 124 -40.56 47.90 -4.84
CA ALA A 124 -40.20 48.67 -3.64
C ALA A 124 -39.39 47.81 -2.65
N SER A 125 -39.83 46.55 -2.39
CA SER A 125 -39.11 45.62 -1.52
C SER A 125 -37.73 45.24 -2.08
N LYS A 126 -37.61 45.09 -3.41
CA LYS A 126 -36.32 44.85 -4.07
C LYS A 126 -35.32 45.99 -3.92
N ARG A 127 -35.82 47.25 -4.00
CA ARG A 127 -35.02 48.46 -3.78
C ARG A 127 -34.55 48.55 -2.32
N LEU A 128 -35.49 48.41 -1.38
CA LEU A 128 -35.19 48.51 0.06
C LEU A 128 -34.23 47.38 0.53
N ALA A 129 -34.40 46.16 0.05
CA ALA A 129 -33.50 45.06 0.36
C ALA A 129 -32.08 45.33 -0.17
N LYS A 130 -31.93 45.89 -1.36
CA LYS A 130 -30.64 46.31 -1.93
C LYS A 130 -29.97 47.42 -1.13
N GLU A 131 -30.76 48.40 -0.67
CA GLU A 131 -30.29 49.52 0.14
C GLU A 131 -29.81 49.06 1.55
N LEU A 132 -30.51 48.10 2.15
CA LEU A 132 -30.22 47.57 3.46
C LEU A 132 -29.28 46.33 3.43
N GLY A 133 -28.86 45.88 2.23
CA GLY A 133 -27.98 44.74 2.07
C GLY A 133 -28.60 43.36 2.47
N ILE A 134 -29.93 43.24 2.34
CA ILE A 134 -30.67 42.05 2.76
C ILE A 134 -30.94 41.12 1.57
N ASP A 135 -30.63 39.85 1.71
CA ASP A 135 -31.01 38.80 0.74
C ASP A 135 -32.50 38.50 0.87
N LEU A 136 -33.27 38.76 -0.22
CA LEU A 136 -34.70 38.51 -0.27
C LEU A 136 -35.08 37.04 -0.08
N ALA A 137 -34.16 36.10 -0.31
CA ALA A 137 -34.38 34.68 -0.06
C ALA A 137 -34.60 34.36 1.42
N LEU A 138 -34.13 35.25 2.32
CA LEU A 138 -34.23 35.08 3.77
C LEU A 138 -35.50 35.79 4.34
N VAL A 139 -36.23 36.55 3.51
CA VAL A 139 -37.40 37.31 3.95
C VAL A 139 -38.68 36.55 3.61
N LYS A 140 -39.51 36.25 4.61
CA LYS A 140 -40.82 35.62 4.41
C LYS A 140 -41.83 36.65 3.95
N GLY A 141 -42.34 36.52 2.72
CA GLY A 141 -43.36 37.42 2.18
C GLY A 141 -44.73 37.20 2.79
N THR A 142 -45.43 38.28 3.12
CA THR A 142 -46.82 38.31 3.66
C THR A 142 -47.84 38.82 2.64
N GLY A 143 -47.44 39.09 1.40
CA GLY A 143 -48.36 39.51 0.33
C GLY A 143 -49.12 38.35 -0.31
N PRO A 144 -50.09 38.68 -1.22
CA PRO A 144 -50.77 37.65 -2.01
C PRO A 144 -49.76 36.76 -2.76
N ASP A 145 -50.01 35.49 -2.82
CA ASP A 145 -49.14 34.46 -3.44
C ASP A 145 -47.73 34.37 -2.81
N GLY A 146 -47.58 34.75 -1.51
CA GLY A 146 -46.28 34.76 -0.82
C GLY A 146 -45.33 35.88 -1.24
N ARG A 147 -45.83 36.92 -1.89
CA ARG A 147 -45.03 38.07 -2.38
C ARG A 147 -44.44 38.91 -1.26
N ILE A 148 -43.15 39.19 -1.32
CA ILE A 148 -42.44 40.01 -0.34
C ILE A 148 -42.78 41.48 -0.56
N ARG A 149 -43.28 42.14 0.49
CA ARG A 149 -43.58 43.56 0.53
C ARG A 149 -42.48 44.33 1.26
N GLU A 150 -42.48 45.65 1.09
CA GLU A 150 -41.53 46.55 1.77
C GLU A 150 -41.57 46.40 3.29
N ALA A 151 -42.77 46.26 3.88
CA ALA A 151 -42.97 46.06 5.32
C ALA A 151 -42.32 44.74 5.82
N ASP A 152 -42.18 43.73 4.97
CA ASP A 152 -41.55 42.45 5.36
C ASP A 152 -40.06 42.62 5.44
N VAL A 153 -39.45 43.35 4.53
CA VAL A 153 -38.01 43.67 4.53
C VAL A 153 -37.68 44.57 5.74
N THR A 154 -38.51 45.59 6.03
CA THR A 154 -38.31 46.43 7.21
C THR A 154 -38.40 45.63 8.51
N ARG A 155 -39.41 44.76 8.61
CA ARG A 155 -39.59 43.87 9.79
C ARG A 155 -38.42 42.94 9.96
N TYR A 156 -37.89 42.33 8.89
CA TYR A 156 -36.73 41.47 8.91
C TYR A 156 -35.48 42.25 9.38
N HIS A 157 -35.27 43.46 8.87
CA HIS A 157 -34.17 44.34 9.27
C HIS A 157 -34.23 44.69 10.77
N GLU A 158 -35.41 45.09 11.26
CA GLU A 158 -35.61 45.41 12.68
C GLU A 158 -35.41 44.18 13.58
N GLN A 159 -35.80 42.99 13.13
CA GLN A 159 -35.57 41.75 13.86
C GLN A 159 -34.10 41.38 13.90
N ALA A 160 -33.36 41.56 12.79
CA ALA A 160 -31.93 41.29 12.72
C ALA A 160 -31.09 42.24 13.58
N GLN A 161 -31.57 43.47 13.81
CA GLN A 161 -30.90 44.44 14.69
C GLN A 161 -31.22 44.29 16.18
N ARG A 162 -32.21 43.46 16.57
CA ARG A 162 -32.51 43.22 17.97
C ARG A 162 -31.44 42.27 18.54
N LYS A 163 -30.60 42.78 19.46
CA LYS A 163 -29.68 41.94 20.24
C LYS A 163 -30.51 40.88 20.96
N PRO A 164 -30.15 39.60 20.83
CA PRO A 164 -30.88 38.51 21.50
C PRO A 164 -30.86 38.73 23.02
N ARG A 165 -32.02 38.58 23.64
CA ARG A 165 -32.13 38.66 25.09
C ARG A 165 -31.55 37.38 25.65
N ILE A 166 -30.43 37.48 26.35
CA ILE A 166 -29.72 36.32 26.90
C ILE A 166 -29.44 36.51 28.41
N THR A 167 -29.42 35.45 29.18
CA THR A 167 -29.03 35.57 30.58
C THR A 167 -27.50 35.65 30.71
N PRO A 168 -26.97 36.39 31.74
CA PRO A 168 -25.52 36.57 31.89
C PRO A 168 -24.75 35.25 31.94
N LEU A 169 -25.32 34.23 32.56
CA LEU A 169 -24.72 32.89 32.64
C LEU A 169 -24.71 32.17 31.28
N ALA A 170 -25.79 32.28 30.50
CA ALA A 170 -25.89 31.71 29.14
C ALA A 170 -24.90 32.40 28.19
N GLU A 171 -24.73 33.73 28.31
CA GLU A 171 -23.78 34.50 27.52
C GLU A 171 -22.32 34.10 27.79
N GLU A 172 -21.97 33.85 29.06
CA GLU A 172 -20.64 33.38 29.45
C GLU A 172 -20.33 32.00 28.88
N ILE A 173 -21.29 31.05 28.95
CA ILE A 173 -21.16 29.69 28.40
C ILE A 173 -21.04 29.75 26.86
N ALA A 174 -21.89 30.50 26.18
CA ALA A 174 -21.85 30.65 24.73
C ALA A 174 -20.52 31.26 24.25
N ARG A 175 -20.01 32.27 24.96
CA ARG A 175 -18.71 32.90 24.67
C ARG A 175 -17.53 31.94 24.87
N LYS A 176 -17.52 31.14 25.96
CA LYS A 176 -16.48 30.16 26.22
C LYS A 176 -16.48 29.01 25.17
N ALA A 177 -17.65 28.73 24.63
CA ALA A 177 -17.84 27.66 23.65
C ALA A 177 -17.79 28.14 22.19
N GLY A 178 -17.56 29.43 21.92
CA GLY A 178 -17.51 29.98 20.57
C GLY A 178 -18.85 29.86 19.79
N LEU A 179 -19.98 29.86 20.50
CA LEU A 179 -21.30 29.75 19.90
C LEU A 179 -21.87 31.11 19.52
N ASP A 180 -22.40 31.23 18.30
CA ASP A 180 -23.16 32.39 17.88
C ASP A 180 -24.58 32.33 18.48
N VAL A 181 -24.81 33.22 19.45
CA VAL A 181 -26.08 33.30 20.19
C VAL A 181 -27.24 33.74 19.32
N SER A 182 -26.99 34.36 18.15
CA SER A 182 -28.04 34.83 17.22
C SER A 182 -28.81 33.66 16.56
N ALA A 183 -28.18 32.48 16.52
CA ALA A 183 -28.75 31.25 15.95
C ALA A 183 -29.54 30.42 16.99
N ILE A 184 -29.54 30.80 18.28
CA ILE A 184 -30.16 30.04 19.36
C ILE A 184 -31.56 30.59 19.65
N SER A 185 -32.57 29.71 19.61
CA SER A 185 -33.94 30.06 19.99
C SER A 185 -34.09 30.02 21.52
N GLY A 186 -34.37 31.17 22.16
CA GLY A 186 -34.55 31.21 23.61
C GLY A 186 -35.91 30.66 24.05
N THR A 187 -35.93 29.82 25.07
CA THR A 187 -37.16 29.23 25.67
C THR A 187 -37.57 29.93 26.98
N GLY A 188 -36.78 30.86 27.48
CA GLY A 188 -37.09 31.64 28.70
C GLY A 188 -38.20 32.67 28.51
N GLU A 189 -38.62 33.27 29.62
CA GLU A 189 -39.71 34.23 29.68
C GLU A 189 -39.46 35.43 28.75
N GLY A 190 -40.39 35.67 27.82
CA GLY A 190 -40.25 36.69 26.77
C GLY A 190 -39.23 36.35 25.68
N GLY A 191 -38.93 35.07 25.42
CA GLY A 191 -37.98 34.62 24.39
C GLY A 191 -36.50 34.78 24.77
N LYS A 192 -36.20 34.82 26.06
CA LYS A 192 -34.85 34.98 26.59
C LYS A 192 -34.06 33.66 26.47
N ILE A 193 -32.83 33.74 25.97
CA ILE A 193 -31.94 32.54 25.86
C ILE A 193 -31.42 32.20 27.26
N THR A 194 -31.74 31.00 27.69
CA THR A 194 -31.33 30.44 28.98
C THR A 194 -30.07 29.58 28.86
N ARG A 195 -29.51 29.20 29.98
CA ARG A 195 -28.39 28.25 30.05
C ARG A 195 -28.71 26.95 29.32
N GLU A 196 -29.90 26.41 29.51
CA GLU A 196 -30.36 25.14 28.94
C GLU A 196 -30.45 25.20 27.42
N ASP A 197 -30.79 26.36 26.84
CA ASP A 197 -30.83 26.56 25.39
C ASP A 197 -29.42 26.51 24.78
N VAL A 198 -28.43 27.09 25.48
CA VAL A 198 -27.02 27.08 25.04
C VAL A 198 -26.45 25.68 25.18
N GLU A 199 -26.73 24.96 26.29
CA GLU A 199 -26.27 23.58 26.49
C GLU A 199 -26.88 22.63 25.43
N ARG A 200 -28.15 22.78 25.08
CA ARG A 200 -28.80 22.02 23.99
C ARG A 200 -28.16 22.33 22.63
N ALA A 201 -27.90 23.57 22.32
CA ALA A 201 -27.22 23.93 21.07
C ALA A 201 -25.77 23.42 21.01
N LEU A 202 -25.10 23.26 22.16
CA LEU A 202 -23.80 22.60 22.27
C LEU A 202 -23.87 21.09 22.03
N GLU A 203 -24.91 20.43 22.50
CA GLU A 203 -25.14 19.01 22.28
C GLU A 203 -25.50 18.72 20.82
N GLU A 204 -26.31 19.60 20.20
CA GLU A 204 -26.65 19.49 18.76
C GLU A 204 -25.46 19.79 17.83
N LYS A 205 -24.50 20.62 18.27
CA LYS A 205 -23.23 20.90 17.56
C LYS A 205 -22.13 19.88 17.79
N LYS A 206 -22.26 18.96 18.77
CA LYS A 206 -21.36 17.82 18.82
C LYS A 206 -21.53 17.07 17.49
N PRO A 207 -20.47 16.93 16.67
CA PRO A 207 -20.59 16.13 15.47
C PRO A 207 -21.15 14.78 15.93
N VAL A 208 -22.28 14.39 15.37
CA VAL A 208 -22.77 13.01 15.48
C VAL A 208 -21.58 12.22 14.98
N ALA A 209 -20.85 11.58 15.88
CA ALA A 209 -19.75 10.68 15.52
C ALA A 209 -20.41 9.75 14.52
N ALA A 210 -19.98 9.85 13.27
CA ALA A 210 -20.43 8.93 12.24
C ALA A 210 -20.22 7.56 12.86
N GLU A 211 -21.27 6.76 13.00
CA GLU A 211 -21.16 5.41 13.53
C GLU A 211 -20.09 4.75 12.69
N GLU A 212 -18.86 4.65 13.24
CA GLU A 212 -17.79 3.88 12.63
C GLU A 212 -18.39 2.48 12.50
N LYS A 213 -18.72 2.12 11.26
CA LYS A 213 -19.17 0.75 10.96
C LYS A 213 -18.08 -0.15 11.50
N LYS A 214 -18.35 -0.82 12.62
CA LYS A 214 -17.41 -1.79 13.20
C LYS A 214 -17.00 -2.73 12.09
N PRO A 215 -15.69 -2.94 11.85
CA PRO A 215 -15.25 -3.86 10.83
C PRO A 215 -15.89 -5.23 11.06
N ALA A 216 -16.25 -5.95 9.99
CA ALA A 216 -16.87 -7.26 10.07
C ALA A 216 -16.04 -8.29 10.86
N GLY A 217 -14.72 -8.03 11.00
CA GLY A 217 -13.77 -8.79 11.80
C GLY A 217 -12.37 -8.27 11.60
N THR A 218 -11.48 -8.55 12.55
CA THR A 218 -10.03 -8.26 12.45
C THR A 218 -9.26 -9.56 12.66
N ILE A 219 -8.30 -9.84 11.79
CA ILE A 219 -7.37 -10.99 11.93
C ILE A 219 -6.00 -10.41 12.26
N PRO A 220 -5.41 -10.72 13.43
CA PRO A 220 -4.10 -10.22 13.79
C PRO A 220 -3.02 -10.83 12.89
N MET A 221 -2.13 -9.99 12.37
CA MET A 221 -0.98 -10.42 11.55
C MET A 221 0.16 -10.85 12.47
N THR A 222 0.13 -12.11 12.92
CA THR A 222 1.11 -12.68 13.86
C THR A 222 1.74 -13.96 13.32
N GLY A 223 2.80 -14.46 13.95
CA GLY A 223 3.44 -15.75 13.63
C GLY A 223 3.86 -15.86 12.17
N MET A 224 3.53 -17.00 11.54
CA MET A 224 3.90 -17.30 10.14
C MET A 224 3.38 -16.24 9.16
N ARG A 225 2.15 -15.73 9.35
CA ARG A 225 1.57 -14.70 8.46
C ARG A 225 2.39 -13.41 8.47
N LYS A 226 2.85 -12.98 9.64
CA LYS A 226 3.74 -11.82 9.76
C LYS A 226 5.08 -12.06 9.05
N ALA A 227 5.71 -13.22 9.29
CA ALA A 227 6.98 -13.56 8.64
C ALA A 227 6.85 -13.59 7.10
N ILE A 228 5.74 -14.15 6.56
CA ILE A 228 5.47 -14.12 5.11
C ILE A 228 5.32 -12.69 4.62
N ALA A 229 4.57 -11.83 5.32
CA ALA A 229 4.37 -10.45 4.92
C ALA A 229 5.70 -9.68 4.88
N ASP A 230 6.50 -9.78 5.94
CA ASP A 230 7.79 -9.12 6.06
C ASP A 230 8.76 -9.60 4.93
N ASN A 231 8.80 -10.92 4.66
CA ASN A 231 9.64 -11.48 3.60
C ASN A 231 9.19 -11.05 2.19
N MET A 232 7.89 -11.03 1.91
CA MET A 232 7.37 -10.60 0.59
C MET A 232 7.59 -9.11 0.37
N TYR A 233 7.35 -8.30 1.41
CA TYR A 233 7.64 -6.88 1.38
C TYR A 233 9.14 -6.62 1.13
N ALA A 234 10.01 -7.28 1.90
CA ALA A 234 11.45 -7.15 1.74
C ALA A 234 11.93 -7.62 0.36
N SER A 235 11.34 -8.69 -0.18
CA SER A 235 11.65 -9.17 -1.53
C SER A 235 11.40 -8.09 -2.57
N LEU A 236 10.20 -7.51 -2.62
CA LEU A 236 9.84 -6.48 -3.60
C LEU A 236 10.65 -5.19 -3.45
N HIS A 237 11.02 -4.80 -2.23
CA HIS A 237 11.75 -3.56 -1.98
C HIS A 237 13.26 -3.69 -2.18
N ASN A 238 13.82 -4.88 -2.00
CA ASN A 238 15.26 -5.12 -2.07
C ASN A 238 15.72 -5.74 -3.39
N THR A 239 14.81 -5.97 -4.35
CA THR A 239 15.13 -6.54 -5.67
C THR A 239 14.50 -5.71 -6.79
N ALA A 240 15.11 -5.70 -7.97
CA ALA A 240 14.57 -5.06 -9.17
C ALA A 240 13.89 -6.13 -10.03
N GLN A 241 12.68 -6.57 -9.63
CA GLN A 241 11.99 -7.68 -10.30
C GLN A 241 11.46 -7.30 -11.66
N LEU A 242 11.80 -8.11 -12.68
CA LEU A 242 11.20 -8.09 -14.01
C LEU A 242 10.58 -9.45 -14.30
N SER A 243 9.42 -9.47 -14.94
CA SER A 243 8.73 -10.71 -15.32
C SER A 243 8.56 -10.80 -16.83
N LEU A 244 8.90 -11.97 -17.38
CA LEU A 244 8.60 -12.38 -18.74
C LEU A 244 7.48 -13.41 -18.70
N ALA A 245 6.54 -13.35 -19.64
CA ALA A 245 5.45 -14.31 -19.76
C ALA A 245 5.35 -14.85 -21.19
N SER A 246 5.10 -16.15 -21.31
CA SER A 246 4.93 -16.84 -22.58
C SER A 246 3.84 -17.91 -22.50
N SER A 247 3.34 -18.32 -23.66
CA SER A 247 2.46 -19.48 -23.82
C SER A 247 3.21 -20.57 -24.58
N VAL A 248 3.43 -21.71 -23.94
CA VAL A 248 4.27 -22.81 -24.43
C VAL A 248 3.41 -24.00 -24.79
N ASP A 249 3.68 -24.63 -25.92
CA ASP A 249 2.98 -25.83 -26.38
C ASP A 249 3.55 -27.08 -25.68
N VAL A 250 2.81 -27.62 -24.74
CA VAL A 250 3.20 -28.81 -23.96
C VAL A 250 2.55 -30.11 -24.48
N THR A 251 2.05 -30.11 -25.71
CA THR A 251 1.38 -31.29 -26.29
C THR A 251 2.31 -32.49 -26.32
N GLU A 252 3.55 -32.32 -26.77
CA GLU A 252 4.52 -33.41 -26.85
C GLU A 252 5.02 -33.83 -25.46
N SER A 253 5.16 -32.89 -24.51
CA SER A 253 5.44 -33.22 -23.12
C SER A 253 4.33 -34.07 -22.48
N LEU A 254 3.07 -33.79 -22.77
CA LEU A 254 1.95 -34.60 -22.30
C LEU A 254 1.91 -35.98 -22.95
N ARG A 255 2.24 -36.09 -24.25
CA ARG A 255 2.38 -37.38 -24.95
C ARG A 255 3.52 -38.20 -24.36
N PHE A 256 4.67 -37.58 -24.17
CA PHE A 256 5.83 -38.24 -23.51
C PHE A 256 5.48 -38.73 -22.11
N LEU A 257 4.81 -37.91 -21.32
CA LEU A 257 4.33 -38.27 -19.98
C LEU A 257 3.42 -39.51 -20.02
N ALA A 258 2.45 -39.53 -20.94
CA ALA A 258 1.53 -40.67 -21.10
C ALA A 258 2.27 -41.98 -21.47
N LEU A 259 3.25 -41.91 -22.37
CA LEU A 259 4.08 -43.07 -22.74
C LEU A 259 4.86 -43.60 -21.56
N VAL A 260 5.51 -42.73 -20.78
CA VAL A 260 6.28 -43.16 -19.61
C VAL A 260 5.36 -43.76 -18.53
N GLN A 261 4.19 -43.10 -18.27
CA GLN A 261 3.20 -43.61 -17.33
C GLN A 261 2.71 -45.04 -17.70
N GLU A 262 2.41 -45.28 -18.96
CA GLU A 262 1.97 -46.60 -19.44
C GLU A 262 3.07 -47.67 -19.24
N GLN A 263 4.34 -47.33 -19.52
CA GLN A 263 5.47 -48.21 -19.32
C GLN A 263 5.65 -48.61 -17.85
N TYR A 264 5.41 -47.69 -16.93
CA TYR A 264 5.56 -47.89 -15.49
C TYR A 264 4.24 -48.11 -14.76
N LYS A 265 3.17 -48.46 -15.45
CA LYS A 265 1.81 -48.63 -14.92
C LYS A 265 1.70 -49.58 -13.74
N LYS A 266 2.58 -50.63 -13.72
CA LYS A 266 2.62 -51.64 -12.68
C LYS A 266 3.41 -51.20 -11.43
N ASP A 267 4.18 -50.12 -11.53
CA ASP A 267 4.97 -49.58 -10.41
C ASP A 267 4.21 -48.42 -9.78
N GLU A 268 3.46 -48.71 -8.70
CA GLU A 268 2.69 -47.70 -7.96
C GLU A 268 3.56 -46.55 -7.38
N SER A 269 4.87 -46.79 -7.25
CA SER A 269 5.81 -45.75 -6.79
C SER A 269 6.04 -44.66 -7.84
N VAL A 270 5.75 -44.93 -9.13
CA VAL A 270 5.95 -44.04 -10.26
C VAL A 270 4.63 -43.39 -10.64
N ARG A 271 4.40 -42.18 -10.12
CA ARG A 271 3.30 -41.29 -10.56
C ARG A 271 3.92 -40.02 -11.08
N LEU A 272 3.97 -39.88 -12.37
CA LEU A 272 4.53 -38.71 -13.04
C LEU A 272 3.47 -37.63 -13.25
N SER A 273 3.89 -36.38 -13.25
CA SER A 273 3.08 -35.21 -13.56
C SER A 273 3.82 -34.30 -14.54
N LEU A 274 3.11 -33.41 -15.20
CA LEU A 274 3.73 -32.40 -16.05
C LEU A 274 4.71 -31.53 -15.26
N ASN A 275 4.42 -31.30 -13.96
CA ASN A 275 5.30 -30.54 -13.07
C ASN A 275 6.70 -31.18 -12.95
N ASP A 276 6.80 -32.50 -12.96
CA ASP A 276 8.09 -33.21 -12.87
C ASP A 276 8.92 -32.98 -14.15
N ILE A 277 8.25 -32.90 -15.32
CA ILE A 277 8.90 -32.53 -16.58
C ILE A 277 9.36 -31.07 -16.54
N VAL A 278 8.55 -30.16 -16.00
CA VAL A 278 8.93 -28.75 -15.85
C VAL A 278 10.14 -28.62 -14.92
N ILE A 279 10.18 -29.34 -13.78
CA ILE A 279 11.33 -29.35 -12.88
C ILE A 279 12.58 -29.85 -13.61
N LEU A 280 12.48 -30.95 -14.35
CA LEU A 280 13.59 -31.49 -15.12
C LEU A 280 14.08 -30.52 -16.18
N ALA A 281 13.17 -29.97 -17.01
CA ALA A 281 13.48 -29.01 -18.06
C ALA A 281 14.16 -27.76 -17.50
N THR A 282 13.58 -27.18 -16.41
CA THR A 282 14.13 -26.00 -15.74
C THR A 282 15.52 -26.28 -15.20
N SER A 283 15.74 -27.43 -14.54
CA SER A 283 17.05 -27.76 -13.97
C SER A 283 18.13 -27.94 -15.05
N ARG A 284 17.78 -28.45 -16.22
CA ARG A 284 18.70 -28.56 -17.36
C ARG A 284 18.97 -27.20 -18.01
N ALA A 285 17.93 -26.34 -18.14
CA ALA A 285 18.11 -24.99 -18.64
C ALA A 285 19.01 -24.15 -17.69
N LEU A 286 18.82 -24.24 -16.39
CA LEU A 286 19.66 -23.56 -15.39
C LEU A 286 21.14 -23.95 -15.48
N LYS A 287 21.44 -25.20 -15.84
CA LYS A 287 22.81 -25.65 -16.05
C LYS A 287 23.50 -24.98 -17.25
N ARG A 288 22.72 -24.61 -18.28
CA ARG A 288 23.19 -23.88 -19.45
C ARG A 288 23.30 -22.36 -19.21
N PHE A 289 22.56 -21.85 -18.21
CA PHE A 289 22.54 -20.44 -17.83
C PHE A 289 22.92 -20.26 -16.34
N PRO A 290 24.20 -20.39 -15.96
CA PRO A 290 24.63 -20.34 -14.57
C PRO A 290 24.22 -19.07 -13.84
N ILE A 291 24.12 -17.92 -14.56
CA ILE A 291 23.68 -16.65 -13.98
C ILE A 291 22.24 -16.71 -13.45
N MET A 292 21.34 -17.52 -14.07
CA MET A 292 20.00 -17.76 -13.59
C MET A 292 19.96 -18.71 -12.39
N ASN A 293 21.04 -19.51 -12.18
CA ASN A 293 21.23 -20.38 -11.02
C ASN A 293 22.18 -19.73 -10.02
N SER A 294 21.88 -18.50 -9.63
CA SER A 294 22.72 -17.69 -8.75
C SER A 294 21.93 -17.13 -7.57
N THR A 295 22.66 -16.64 -6.58
CA THR A 295 22.12 -15.86 -5.46
C THR A 295 22.91 -14.58 -5.30
N GLN A 296 22.22 -13.49 -4.95
CA GLN A 296 22.85 -12.20 -4.69
C GLN A 296 22.98 -11.98 -3.19
N VAL A 297 24.22 -11.80 -2.72
CA VAL A 297 24.55 -11.55 -1.32
C VAL A 297 25.42 -10.30 -1.21
N GLY A 298 24.92 -9.26 -0.59
CA GLY A 298 25.62 -7.97 -0.55
C GLY A 298 25.87 -7.39 -1.95
N SER A 299 27.13 -7.21 -2.32
CA SER A 299 27.57 -6.75 -3.66
C SER A 299 28.05 -7.90 -4.57
N GLU A 300 27.92 -9.16 -4.15
CA GLU A 300 28.43 -10.31 -4.88
C GLU A 300 27.30 -11.17 -5.46
N ILE A 301 27.55 -11.75 -6.63
CA ILE A 301 26.70 -12.75 -7.28
C ILE A 301 27.39 -14.11 -7.12
N ILE A 302 26.75 -15.03 -6.39
CA ILE A 302 27.27 -16.36 -6.15
C ILE A 302 26.63 -17.32 -7.16
N LEU A 303 27.43 -17.89 -8.05
CA LEU A 303 27.00 -18.92 -8.99
C LEU A 303 27.05 -20.29 -8.31
N HIS A 304 26.00 -21.11 -8.52
CA HIS A 304 25.90 -22.45 -7.92
C HIS A 304 26.20 -23.57 -8.91
N ASP A 305 27.02 -24.52 -8.51
CA ASP A 305 27.42 -25.68 -9.36
C ASP A 305 26.30 -26.72 -9.52
N SER A 306 25.35 -26.75 -8.59
CA SER A 306 24.18 -27.63 -8.63
C SER A 306 22.90 -26.83 -8.49
N VAL A 307 21.77 -27.41 -8.92
CA VAL A 307 20.46 -26.79 -8.85
C VAL A 307 19.70 -27.27 -7.61
N GLY A 308 19.52 -26.38 -6.65
CA GLY A 308 18.59 -26.52 -5.54
C GLY A 308 17.20 -26.03 -5.94
N MET A 309 16.33 -26.94 -6.42
CA MET A 309 15.02 -26.54 -6.93
C MET A 309 14.00 -26.40 -5.80
N GLY A 310 13.63 -25.17 -5.48
CA GLY A 310 12.52 -24.84 -4.59
C GLY A 310 11.17 -25.18 -5.23
N ILE A 311 10.31 -25.89 -4.50
CA ILE A 311 8.97 -26.26 -4.95
C ILE A 311 7.96 -25.59 -4.03
N ALA A 312 7.24 -24.58 -4.52
CA ALA A 312 6.25 -23.89 -3.71
C ALA A 312 5.02 -24.77 -3.43
N VAL A 313 4.76 -25.04 -2.16
CA VAL A 313 3.64 -25.87 -1.70
C VAL A 313 2.70 -25.06 -0.83
N ALA A 314 1.43 -24.96 -1.23
CA ALA A 314 0.39 -24.33 -0.42
C ALA A 314 0.03 -25.23 0.77
N ILE A 315 -0.03 -24.62 1.95
CA ILE A 315 -0.49 -25.22 3.21
C ILE A 315 -1.62 -24.35 3.80
N PRO A 316 -2.42 -24.86 4.77
CA PRO A 316 -3.55 -24.09 5.30
C PRO A 316 -3.18 -22.67 5.79
N ASP A 317 -2.03 -22.54 6.45
CA ASP A 317 -1.61 -21.27 7.06
C ASP A 317 -0.71 -20.41 6.16
N GLY A 318 -0.42 -20.85 4.92
CA GLY A 318 0.44 -20.09 4.02
C GLY A 318 1.07 -20.91 2.89
N LEU A 319 2.36 -20.67 2.65
CA LEU A 319 3.14 -21.33 1.61
C LEU A 319 4.50 -21.68 2.18
N ILE A 320 4.97 -22.89 1.88
CA ILE A 320 6.32 -23.35 2.23
C ILE A 320 7.03 -23.86 0.98
N VAL A 321 8.36 -23.74 0.94
CA VAL A 321 9.16 -24.07 -0.24
C VAL A 321 10.23 -25.09 0.12
N PRO A 322 9.91 -26.40 0.11
CA PRO A 322 10.94 -27.44 0.19
C PRO A 322 11.85 -27.42 -1.04
N VAL A 323 13.08 -27.87 -0.87
CA VAL A 323 14.14 -27.83 -1.87
C VAL A 323 14.55 -29.23 -2.32
N LEU A 324 14.35 -29.51 -3.59
CA LEU A 324 14.88 -30.68 -4.27
C LEU A 324 16.35 -30.42 -4.65
N ARG A 325 17.28 -31.01 -3.92
CA ARG A 325 18.72 -30.80 -4.13
C ARG A 325 19.24 -31.52 -5.38
N ASP A 326 20.27 -30.99 -6.00
CA ASP A 326 20.94 -31.53 -7.18
C ASP A 326 19.97 -31.95 -8.29
N ALA A 327 18.94 -31.14 -8.54
CA ALA A 327 17.91 -31.46 -9.53
C ALA A 327 18.47 -31.60 -10.95
N ASP A 328 19.58 -30.92 -11.25
CA ASP A 328 20.32 -30.99 -12.51
C ASP A 328 21.01 -32.38 -12.75
N ARG A 329 21.23 -33.15 -11.71
CA ARG A 329 21.87 -34.47 -11.78
C ARG A 329 20.88 -35.64 -11.76
N LYS A 330 19.60 -35.36 -11.50
CA LYS A 330 18.56 -36.38 -11.32
C LYS A 330 17.80 -36.65 -12.62
N GLY A 331 17.38 -37.88 -12.82
CA GLY A 331 16.46 -38.26 -13.88
C GLY A 331 15.01 -38.03 -13.50
N LEU A 332 14.09 -38.04 -14.49
CA LEU A 332 12.67 -37.73 -14.33
C LEU A 332 12.01 -38.57 -13.19
N LEU A 333 12.25 -39.88 -13.14
CA LEU A 333 11.65 -40.76 -12.14
C LEU A 333 12.13 -40.42 -10.73
N GLN A 334 13.38 -40.06 -10.57
CA GLN A 334 13.97 -39.71 -9.29
C GLN A 334 13.39 -38.36 -8.83
N ILE A 335 13.32 -37.35 -9.72
CA ILE A 335 12.69 -36.07 -9.46
C ILE A 335 11.26 -36.27 -8.97
N ALA A 336 10.46 -37.06 -9.69
CA ALA A 336 9.07 -37.32 -9.34
C ALA A 336 8.89 -37.97 -7.95
N ARG A 337 9.75 -38.95 -7.61
CA ARG A 337 9.71 -39.62 -6.29
C ARG A 337 10.08 -38.65 -5.17
N GLU A 338 11.21 -37.97 -5.29
CA GLU A 338 11.69 -37.04 -4.26
C GLU A 338 10.80 -35.80 -4.09
N ALA A 339 10.34 -35.19 -5.19
CA ALA A 339 9.41 -34.08 -5.13
C ALA A 339 8.11 -34.47 -4.41
N ARG A 340 7.58 -35.66 -4.67
CA ARG A 340 6.38 -36.17 -3.97
C ARG A 340 6.62 -36.34 -2.48
N VAL A 341 7.77 -36.86 -2.06
CA VAL A 341 8.11 -37.01 -0.64
C VAL A 341 8.17 -35.63 0.03
N LEU A 342 8.85 -34.68 -0.60
CA LEU A 342 8.93 -33.28 -0.10
C LEU A 342 7.58 -32.61 0.00
N ILE A 343 6.74 -32.74 -1.03
CA ILE A 343 5.36 -32.20 -1.03
C ILE A 343 4.51 -32.86 0.06
N GLY A 344 4.67 -34.17 0.26
CA GLY A 344 4.01 -34.93 1.35
C GLY A 344 4.41 -34.39 2.72
N LYS A 345 5.71 -34.27 2.99
CA LYS A 345 6.24 -33.69 4.23
C LYS A 345 5.73 -32.25 4.45
N ALA A 346 5.67 -31.43 3.38
CA ALA A 346 5.16 -30.06 3.47
C ALA A 346 3.69 -30.02 3.95
N ARG A 347 2.84 -30.87 3.37
CA ARG A 347 1.41 -30.95 3.71
C ARG A 347 1.14 -31.54 5.09
N SER A 348 2.01 -32.44 5.57
CA SER A 348 1.92 -33.02 6.92
C SER A 348 2.68 -32.22 7.98
N ASN A 349 3.21 -31.04 7.63
CA ASN A 349 4.02 -30.18 8.51
C ASN A 349 5.21 -30.93 9.17
N SER A 350 5.88 -31.81 8.41
CA SER A 350 7.00 -32.66 8.87
C SER A 350 8.32 -32.36 8.15
N LEU A 351 8.44 -31.15 7.53
CA LEU A 351 9.71 -30.70 6.93
C LEU A 351 10.74 -30.36 8.00
N GLY A 352 11.97 -30.84 7.81
CA GLY A 352 13.13 -30.40 8.59
C GLY A 352 13.75 -29.11 8.01
N MET A 353 14.64 -28.50 8.78
CA MET A 353 15.39 -27.31 8.31
C MET A 353 16.22 -27.61 7.06
N GLU A 354 16.73 -28.81 6.94
CA GLU A 354 17.48 -29.26 5.76
C GLU A 354 16.61 -29.40 4.50
N ASP A 355 15.31 -29.68 4.66
CA ASP A 355 14.40 -29.81 3.52
C ASP A 355 14.04 -28.44 2.88
N VAL A 356 14.28 -27.32 3.57
CA VAL A 356 13.94 -25.96 3.10
C VAL A 356 15.15 -25.09 2.78
N ALA A 357 16.35 -25.57 3.08
CA ALA A 357 17.60 -24.87 2.87
C ALA A 357 18.28 -25.21 1.53
N GLY A 358 19.08 -24.27 0.98
CA GLY A 358 19.91 -24.49 -0.21
C GLY A 358 19.16 -24.38 -1.54
N GLY A 359 18.01 -23.67 -1.56
CA GLY A 359 17.33 -23.29 -2.80
C GLY A 359 18.16 -22.28 -3.61
N THR A 360 18.24 -22.51 -4.92
CA THR A 360 18.91 -21.61 -5.87
C THR A 360 17.97 -21.06 -6.93
N PHE A 361 16.82 -21.71 -7.12
CA PHE A 361 15.76 -21.33 -8.02
C PHE A 361 14.43 -21.94 -7.57
N THR A 362 13.33 -21.21 -7.66
CA THR A 362 12.02 -21.68 -7.19
C THR A 362 11.03 -21.88 -8.35
N ILE A 363 10.19 -22.92 -8.24
CA ILE A 363 9.02 -23.14 -9.09
C ILE A 363 7.75 -22.98 -8.25
N THR A 364 6.79 -22.20 -8.75
CA THR A 364 5.46 -22.05 -8.13
C THR A 364 4.37 -22.36 -9.15
N ASN A 365 3.37 -23.16 -8.75
CA ASN A 365 2.39 -23.74 -9.66
C ASN A 365 0.96 -23.39 -9.25
N LEU A 366 0.22 -22.72 -10.13
CA LEU A 366 -1.20 -22.42 -10.02
C LEU A 366 -2.04 -23.11 -11.08
N SER A 367 -1.50 -24.16 -11.74
CA SER A 367 -2.17 -24.87 -12.85
C SER A 367 -3.51 -25.52 -12.46
N ALA A 368 -3.71 -25.83 -11.18
CA ALA A 368 -4.99 -26.32 -10.67
C ALA A 368 -6.09 -25.27 -10.62
N SER A 369 -5.74 -23.99 -10.72
CA SER A 369 -6.65 -22.84 -10.74
C SER A 369 -6.92 -22.37 -12.17
N ARG A 370 -7.90 -21.45 -12.35
CA ARG A 370 -8.17 -20.84 -13.67
C ARG A 370 -7.22 -19.67 -13.98
N VAL A 371 -5.92 -19.83 -13.66
CA VAL A 371 -4.89 -18.81 -13.85
C VAL A 371 -4.03 -19.19 -15.05
N ASP A 372 -3.99 -18.37 -16.07
CA ASP A 372 -3.14 -18.59 -17.26
C ASP A 372 -1.71 -18.13 -17.01
N ASN A 373 -1.54 -16.89 -16.52
CA ASN A 373 -0.26 -16.29 -16.16
C ASN A 373 -0.42 -15.49 -14.87
N PHE A 374 0.66 -15.34 -14.12
CA PHE A 374 0.75 -14.51 -12.92
C PHE A 374 2.21 -14.09 -12.71
N THR A 375 2.43 -13.06 -11.93
CA THR A 375 3.78 -12.58 -11.60
C THR A 375 4.19 -13.13 -10.24
N PRO A 376 5.02 -14.19 -10.16
CA PRO A 376 5.52 -14.69 -8.89
C PRO A 376 6.51 -13.70 -8.28
N ILE A 377 6.51 -13.59 -6.95
CA ILE A 377 7.47 -12.77 -6.21
C ILE A 377 8.71 -13.62 -5.91
N LEU A 378 9.92 -13.06 -6.12
CA LEU A 378 11.18 -13.72 -5.85
C LEU A 378 11.31 -14.14 -4.37
N ARG A 379 12.02 -15.22 -4.15
CA ARG A 379 12.44 -15.66 -2.82
C ARG A 379 13.93 -15.34 -2.62
N PRO A 380 14.26 -14.16 -2.06
CA PRO A 380 15.65 -13.84 -1.83
C PRO A 380 16.37 -14.90 -0.96
N PRO A 381 17.64 -15.19 -1.22
CA PRO A 381 18.56 -14.53 -2.15
C PRO A 381 18.52 -15.09 -3.60
N GLU A 382 17.56 -15.93 -3.97
CA GLU A 382 17.45 -16.54 -5.30
C GLU A 382 17.25 -15.46 -6.40
N THR A 383 17.91 -15.67 -7.54
CA THR A 383 17.86 -14.73 -8.68
C THR A 383 16.63 -14.93 -9.54
N GLY A 384 15.99 -16.10 -9.55
CA GLY A 384 14.87 -16.42 -10.41
C GLY A 384 13.80 -17.28 -9.80
N ILE A 385 12.57 -17.12 -10.28
CA ILE A 385 11.40 -17.94 -9.95
C ILE A 385 10.53 -18.15 -11.19
N LEU A 386 10.07 -19.40 -11.39
CA LEU A 386 9.18 -19.79 -12.49
C LEU A 386 7.75 -20.01 -11.98
N GLY A 387 6.80 -19.27 -12.55
CA GLY A 387 5.37 -19.45 -12.36
C GLY A 387 4.77 -20.34 -13.45
N ILE A 388 4.00 -21.38 -13.06
CA ILE A 388 3.31 -22.31 -13.95
C ILE A 388 1.82 -22.04 -13.89
N GLY A 389 1.24 -21.64 -15.02
CA GLY A 389 -0.19 -21.49 -15.22
C GLY A 389 -0.88 -22.78 -15.63
N ARG A 390 -2.18 -22.70 -15.90
CA ARG A 390 -2.96 -23.87 -16.34
C ARG A 390 -2.62 -24.29 -17.76
N VAL A 391 -2.88 -25.56 -18.06
CA VAL A 391 -2.86 -26.08 -19.44
C VAL A 391 -4.26 -25.98 -20.04
N VAL A 392 -4.37 -25.36 -21.23
CA VAL A 392 -5.63 -25.18 -21.94
C VAL A 392 -5.46 -25.63 -23.38
N LYS A 393 -6.41 -26.42 -23.91
CA LYS A 393 -6.47 -26.72 -25.34
C LYS A 393 -6.91 -25.47 -26.10
N LYS A 394 -6.07 -24.99 -27.03
CA LYS A 394 -6.34 -23.81 -27.86
C LYS A 394 -6.11 -24.14 -29.34
N PRO A 395 -6.87 -23.54 -30.27
CA PRO A 395 -6.52 -23.56 -31.67
C PRO A 395 -5.29 -22.65 -31.87
N VAL A 396 -4.25 -23.18 -32.48
CA VAL A 396 -3.01 -22.46 -32.82
C VAL A 396 -2.58 -22.82 -34.22
N VAL A 397 -1.74 -21.99 -34.83
CA VAL A 397 -1.07 -22.34 -36.09
C VAL A 397 0.13 -23.21 -35.75
N PHE A 398 0.14 -24.44 -36.23
CA PHE A 398 1.21 -25.41 -36.10
C PHE A 398 1.57 -26.00 -37.45
N GLU A 399 2.82 -25.91 -37.89
CA GLU A 399 3.30 -26.36 -39.21
C GLU A 399 2.50 -25.79 -40.40
N GLY A 400 1.97 -24.56 -40.26
CA GLY A 400 1.21 -23.88 -41.28
C GLY A 400 -0.30 -24.18 -41.28
N GLU A 401 -0.79 -25.07 -40.41
CA GLU A 401 -2.19 -25.46 -40.27
C GLU A 401 -2.77 -25.10 -38.90
N ILE A 402 -4.11 -24.98 -38.83
CA ILE A 402 -4.80 -24.78 -37.56
C ILE A 402 -4.90 -26.13 -36.82
N ALA A 403 -4.25 -26.25 -35.69
CA ALA A 403 -4.27 -27.44 -34.85
C ALA A 403 -4.72 -27.13 -33.43
N ILE A 404 -5.38 -28.09 -32.76
CA ILE A 404 -5.67 -27.97 -31.31
C ILE A 404 -4.47 -28.49 -30.56
N ARG A 405 -3.81 -27.58 -29.83
CA ARG A 405 -2.63 -27.88 -29.03
C ARG A 405 -2.88 -27.58 -27.54
N SER A 406 -2.14 -28.24 -26.66
CA SER A 406 -2.19 -28.02 -25.22
C SER A 406 -1.20 -26.90 -24.84
N MET A 407 -1.74 -25.70 -24.61
CA MET A 407 -0.94 -24.52 -24.32
C MET A 407 -0.86 -24.29 -22.80
N MET A 408 0.34 -24.06 -22.30
CA MET A 408 0.61 -23.78 -20.89
C MET A 408 1.17 -22.36 -20.74
N GLY A 409 0.60 -21.56 -19.82
CA GLY A 409 1.17 -20.28 -19.48
C GLY A 409 2.39 -20.46 -18.55
N LEU A 410 3.47 -19.78 -18.87
CA LEU A 410 4.67 -19.69 -18.03
C LEU A 410 5.02 -18.22 -17.76
N SER A 411 5.49 -17.94 -16.56
CA SER A 411 5.97 -16.61 -16.15
C SER A 411 7.30 -16.76 -15.41
N LEU A 412 8.35 -16.13 -15.92
CA LEU A 412 9.67 -16.08 -15.30
C LEU A 412 9.84 -14.70 -14.66
N THR A 413 10.02 -14.65 -13.33
CA THR A 413 10.43 -13.43 -12.63
C THR A 413 11.88 -13.56 -12.18
N PHE A 414 12.67 -12.51 -12.37
CA PHE A 414 14.10 -12.49 -12.03
C PHE A 414 14.52 -11.11 -11.50
N ASP A 415 15.65 -11.08 -10.79
CA ASP A 415 16.25 -9.83 -10.32
C ASP A 415 17.10 -9.19 -11.42
N HIS A 416 16.60 -8.07 -11.97
CA HIS A 416 17.27 -7.36 -13.07
C HIS A 416 18.58 -6.68 -12.66
N ARG A 417 18.91 -6.68 -11.37
CA ARG A 417 20.25 -6.26 -10.91
C ARG A 417 21.32 -7.32 -11.18
N VAL A 418 20.88 -8.58 -11.34
CA VAL A 418 21.76 -9.76 -11.52
C VAL A 418 21.72 -10.24 -12.96
N VAL A 419 20.54 -10.25 -13.59
CA VAL A 419 20.33 -10.81 -14.94
C VAL A 419 19.67 -9.77 -15.83
N ASP A 420 20.23 -9.57 -17.01
CA ASP A 420 19.63 -8.73 -18.04
C ASP A 420 18.47 -9.43 -18.77
N GLY A 421 17.55 -8.63 -19.33
CA GLY A 421 16.38 -9.13 -20.03
C GLY A 421 16.70 -10.06 -21.20
N SER A 422 17.79 -9.84 -21.94
CA SER A 422 18.24 -10.71 -23.04
C SER A 422 18.64 -12.10 -22.57
N ALA A 423 19.47 -12.20 -21.52
CA ALA A 423 19.91 -13.46 -20.96
C ALA A 423 18.74 -14.24 -20.33
N ALA A 424 17.81 -13.54 -19.66
CA ALA A 424 16.59 -14.15 -19.13
C ALA A 424 15.67 -14.66 -20.25
N ALA A 425 15.54 -13.92 -21.37
CA ALA A 425 14.76 -14.35 -22.52
C ALA A 425 15.37 -15.59 -23.23
N GLU A 426 16.69 -15.64 -23.37
CA GLU A 426 17.39 -16.83 -23.94
C GLU A 426 17.20 -18.07 -23.05
N PHE A 427 17.32 -17.90 -21.73
CA PHE A 427 17.00 -18.98 -20.78
C PHE A 427 15.54 -19.44 -20.93
N PHE A 428 14.62 -18.50 -21.03
CA PHE A 428 13.18 -18.78 -21.12
C PHE A 428 12.80 -19.45 -22.45
N ASP A 429 13.46 -19.05 -23.55
CA ASP A 429 13.33 -19.70 -24.86
C ASP A 429 13.85 -21.16 -24.82
N LEU A 430 15.03 -21.40 -24.25
CA LEU A 430 15.55 -22.76 -24.10
C LEU A 430 14.63 -23.64 -23.25
N LEU A 431 14.11 -23.11 -22.12
CA LEU A 431 13.14 -23.81 -21.30
C LEU A 431 11.86 -24.15 -22.08
N SER A 432 11.35 -23.20 -22.85
CA SER A 432 10.15 -23.39 -23.70
C SER A 432 10.39 -24.51 -24.72
N ARG A 433 11.53 -24.51 -25.40
CA ARG A 433 11.89 -25.59 -26.35
C ARG A 433 12.00 -26.96 -25.67
N TYR A 434 12.55 -27.04 -24.47
CA TYR A 434 12.59 -28.29 -23.72
C TYR A 434 11.20 -28.84 -23.37
N LEU A 435 10.24 -27.95 -23.13
CA LEU A 435 8.87 -28.33 -22.84
C LEU A 435 8.08 -28.67 -24.10
N GLU A 436 8.37 -28.01 -25.23
CA GLU A 436 7.79 -28.30 -26.53
C GLU A 436 8.31 -29.61 -27.12
N GLN A 437 9.58 -29.89 -26.88
CA GLN A 437 10.27 -31.09 -27.40
C GLN A 437 11.08 -31.77 -26.28
N PRO A 438 10.45 -32.56 -25.41
CA PRO A 438 11.09 -33.12 -24.23
C PRO A 438 12.29 -34.04 -24.55
N ALA A 439 12.42 -34.57 -25.77
CA ALA A 439 13.60 -35.32 -26.22
C ALA A 439 14.88 -34.49 -26.20
N LEU A 440 14.81 -33.17 -26.38
CA LEU A 440 15.97 -32.26 -26.32
C LEU A 440 16.59 -32.18 -24.93
N ILE A 441 15.85 -32.53 -23.88
CA ILE A 441 16.37 -32.55 -22.49
C ILE A 441 17.48 -33.62 -22.33
N LEU A 442 17.49 -34.62 -23.20
CA LEU A 442 18.43 -35.73 -23.18
C LEU A 442 19.71 -35.46 -24.00
N ALA A 443 19.69 -34.39 -24.83
CA ALA A 443 20.83 -33.97 -25.62
C ALA A 443 21.72 -32.95 -24.89
#